data_e9fd97ce5fca12815fea3ba6d5dd0614
#
_entry.id   e9fd97ce5fca12815fea3ba6d5dd0614
#
_cell.length_a   1.000
_cell.length_b   1.000
_cell.length_c   1.000
_cell.angle_alpha   90.00
_cell.angle_beta   90.00
_cell.angle_gamma   90.00
#
_symmetry.space_group_name_H-M   'P 1'
#
loop_
_entity.id
_entity.type
_entity.pdbx_description
1 polymer ?
#
loop_
_entity_poly.entity_id
_entity_poly.type
_entity_poly.pdbx_seq_one_letter_code
_entity_poly.pdbx_strand_id
1 'polypeptide(L)'
;MTALATEYNHAPDKASRPFDRLRNGFVLGEGGAIVVLEELEHAKARGATIYCELVGYGVSADAHHMTAPPEDGDGGFRAMRNALKDANLDSSAIDYINAHGTSTPLGDVAETIAVKRLLGERAPKVAVNSTKSMTGHLLGAAGGVEAVFSILALRHQVSPPTI
;
A
#
# COMPACT_ATOMS: atom_id res chain seq x y z
N MET A 1 22.56 5.34 0.78
CA MET A 1 21.16 5.24 1.22
C MET A 1 21.05 3.97 2.06
N THR A 2 20.80 4.10 3.34
CA THR A 2 20.82 2.97 4.31
C THR A 2 19.52 2.13 4.31
N ALA A 3 18.59 2.42 3.41
CA ALA A 3 17.31 1.75 3.36
C ALA A 3 17.23 0.58 2.35
N LEU A 4 18.30 0.35 1.57
CA LEU A 4 18.39 -0.79 0.64
C LEU A 4 18.71 -2.08 1.38
N ALA A 5 18.10 -3.19 0.96
CA ALA A 5 18.45 -4.52 1.44
C ALA A 5 19.83 -4.93 0.92
N THR A 6 20.78 -5.15 1.81
CA THR A 6 22.16 -5.52 1.45
C THR A 6 22.62 -6.85 2.05
N GLU A 7 21.98 -7.30 3.11
CA GLU A 7 22.36 -8.55 3.79
C GLU A 7 22.03 -9.82 3.01
N TYR A 8 21.10 -9.73 2.06
CA TYR A 8 20.62 -10.86 1.26
C TYR A 8 21.19 -10.92 -0.16
N ASN A 9 22.32 -10.23 -0.44
CA ASN A 9 22.95 -10.27 -1.76
C ASN A 9 23.35 -11.70 -2.18
N HIS A 10 23.56 -12.60 -1.20
CA HIS A 10 23.85 -14.02 -1.44
C HIS A 10 22.60 -14.88 -1.67
N ALA A 11 21.39 -14.35 -1.39
CA ALA A 11 20.11 -15.01 -1.53
C ALA A 11 19.03 -13.99 -1.94
N PRO A 12 19.12 -13.42 -3.17
CA PRO A 12 18.29 -12.28 -3.60
C PRO A 12 16.79 -12.59 -3.64
N ASP A 13 16.41 -13.84 -3.83
CA ASP A 13 15.04 -14.34 -3.75
C ASP A 13 14.41 -14.21 -2.35
N LYS A 14 15.21 -13.94 -1.32
CA LYS A 14 14.79 -13.74 0.06
C LYS A 14 14.93 -12.30 0.55
N ALA A 15 15.34 -11.38 -0.31
CA ALA A 15 15.70 -10.02 0.09
C ALA A 15 14.49 -9.13 0.35
N SER A 16 13.45 -9.17 -0.52
CA SER A 16 12.22 -8.42 -0.32
C SER A 16 11.25 -9.23 0.54
N ARG A 17 11.16 -8.86 1.80
CA ARG A 17 10.39 -9.60 2.83
C ARG A 17 9.61 -8.65 3.75
N PRO A 18 8.62 -7.91 3.21
CA PRO A 18 7.82 -6.98 4.00
C PRO A 18 7.23 -7.63 5.24
N PHE A 19 7.26 -6.90 6.37
CA PHE A 19 6.75 -7.31 7.68
C PHE A 19 7.46 -8.47 8.35
N ASP A 20 8.42 -9.12 7.68
CA ASP A 20 9.21 -10.20 8.26
C ASP A 20 10.18 -9.68 9.33
N ARG A 21 10.44 -10.53 10.35
CA ARG A 21 11.34 -10.18 11.45
C ARG A 21 12.78 -9.93 10.99
N LEU A 22 13.22 -10.61 9.94
CA LEU A 22 14.58 -10.55 9.40
C LEU A 22 14.71 -9.57 8.22
N ARG A 23 13.69 -8.72 7.96
CA ARG A 23 13.77 -7.70 6.92
C ARG A 23 14.86 -6.68 7.23
N ASN A 24 15.55 -6.21 6.21
CA ASN A 24 16.65 -5.26 6.43
C ASN A 24 16.72 -4.11 5.43
N GLY A 25 15.70 -3.95 4.60
CA GLY A 25 15.64 -2.87 3.61
C GLY A 25 14.82 -3.25 2.40
N PHE A 26 14.59 -2.29 1.50
CA PHE A 26 13.85 -2.54 0.28
C PHE A 26 14.74 -3.05 -0.86
N VAL A 27 14.16 -3.80 -1.77
CA VAL A 27 14.76 -4.19 -3.05
C VAL A 27 14.23 -3.27 -4.12
N LEU A 28 15.10 -2.68 -4.94
CA LEU A 28 14.71 -1.84 -6.04
C LEU A 28 14.03 -2.69 -7.14
N GLY A 29 12.86 -2.29 -7.56
CA GLY A 29 12.13 -2.89 -8.68
C GLY A 29 12.01 -1.92 -9.85
N GLU A 30 11.67 -2.44 -11.02
CA GLU A 30 11.44 -1.67 -12.24
C GLU A 30 10.03 -1.94 -12.78
N GLY A 31 9.41 -0.91 -13.36
CA GLY A 31 8.11 -1.05 -14.01
C GLY A 31 7.37 0.27 -14.15
N GLY A 32 6.16 0.18 -14.68
CA GLY A 32 5.27 1.29 -14.88
C GLY A 32 3.83 0.82 -14.96
N ALA A 33 2.89 1.70 -14.65
CA ALA A 33 1.47 1.44 -14.81
C ALA A 33 0.77 2.71 -15.30
N ILE A 34 -0.29 2.52 -16.07
CA ILE A 34 -1.20 3.57 -16.51
C ILE A 34 -2.62 3.13 -16.11
N VAL A 35 -3.32 4.00 -15.42
CA VAL A 35 -4.74 3.83 -15.12
C VAL A 35 -5.53 4.95 -15.79
N VAL A 36 -6.68 4.62 -16.37
CA VAL A 36 -7.59 5.59 -16.97
C VAL A 36 -8.64 5.95 -15.91
N LEU A 37 -8.66 7.21 -15.51
CA LEU A 37 -9.70 7.76 -14.64
C LEU A 37 -10.73 8.46 -15.51
N GLU A 38 -11.99 8.16 -15.26
CA GLU A 38 -13.11 8.69 -16.02
C GLU A 38 -14.28 9.00 -15.07
N GLU A 39 -15.00 10.06 -15.35
CA GLU A 39 -16.19 10.38 -14.56
C GLU A 39 -17.24 9.27 -14.73
N LEU A 40 -17.88 8.89 -13.61
CA LEU A 40 -18.70 7.68 -13.53
C LEU A 40 -19.89 7.69 -14.50
N GLU A 41 -20.63 8.79 -14.57
CA GLU A 41 -21.82 8.86 -15.44
C GLU A 41 -21.43 8.95 -16.93
N HIS A 42 -20.27 9.56 -17.23
CA HIS A 42 -19.72 9.54 -18.58
C HIS A 42 -19.34 8.10 -19.00
N ALA A 43 -18.65 7.37 -18.13
CA ALA A 43 -18.29 5.97 -18.39
C ALA A 43 -19.50 5.09 -18.61
N LYS A 44 -20.55 5.24 -17.78
CA LYS A 44 -21.83 4.55 -17.92
C LYS A 44 -22.53 4.90 -19.23
N ALA A 45 -22.60 6.19 -19.59
CA ALA A 45 -23.30 6.66 -20.78
C ALA A 45 -22.72 6.08 -22.08
N ARG A 46 -21.42 5.86 -22.15
CA ARG A 46 -20.76 5.24 -23.31
C ARG A 46 -20.64 3.71 -23.23
N GLY A 47 -21.19 3.08 -22.19
CA GLY A 47 -21.15 1.62 -22.01
C GLY A 47 -19.75 1.08 -21.69
N ALA A 48 -18.92 1.85 -21.00
CA ALA A 48 -17.57 1.43 -20.62
C ALA A 48 -17.58 0.24 -19.65
N THR A 49 -16.57 -0.61 -19.75
CA THR A 49 -16.28 -1.60 -18.71
C THR A 49 -15.64 -0.89 -17.53
N ILE A 50 -16.37 -0.73 -16.44
CA ILE A 50 -15.89 -0.13 -15.19
C ILE A 50 -15.29 -1.23 -14.33
N TYR A 51 -14.00 -1.08 -13.96
CA TYR A 51 -13.30 -2.05 -13.11
C TYR A 51 -13.60 -1.84 -11.62
N CYS A 52 -13.60 -0.60 -11.19
CA CYS A 52 -13.96 -0.17 -9.83
C CYS A 52 -14.27 1.32 -9.82
N GLU A 53 -14.72 1.83 -8.69
CA GLU A 53 -14.84 3.25 -8.43
C GLU A 53 -13.72 3.71 -7.49
N LEU A 54 -13.08 4.84 -7.79
CA LEU A 54 -12.17 5.53 -6.88
C LEU A 54 -13.01 6.52 -6.07
N VAL A 55 -13.34 6.17 -4.84
CA VAL A 55 -14.33 6.90 -4.04
C VAL A 55 -13.73 7.87 -3.03
N GLY A 56 -12.42 7.82 -2.78
CA GLY A 56 -11.78 8.71 -1.83
C GLY A 56 -10.28 8.82 -2.02
N TYR A 57 -9.76 9.96 -1.61
CA TYR A 57 -8.35 10.31 -1.69
C TYR A 57 -7.88 10.98 -0.40
N GLY A 58 -6.70 10.63 0.08
CA GLY A 58 -6.15 11.22 1.28
C GLY A 58 -4.63 11.37 1.21
N VAL A 59 -4.17 12.54 1.59
CA VAL A 59 -2.75 12.88 1.68
C VAL A 59 -2.40 13.44 3.04
N SER A 60 -1.15 13.29 3.40
CA SER A 60 -0.52 13.94 4.55
C SER A 60 0.98 14.05 4.31
N ALA A 61 1.64 14.84 5.13
CA ALA A 61 3.10 14.87 5.20
C ALA A 61 3.53 14.65 6.65
N ASP A 62 4.60 13.90 6.84
CA ASP A 62 5.13 13.61 8.19
C ASP A 62 5.81 14.84 8.79
N ALA A 63 6.46 15.68 7.98
CA ALA A 63 7.24 16.84 8.42
C ALA A 63 8.23 16.48 9.55
N HIS A 64 8.79 15.27 9.50
CA HIS A 64 9.62 14.67 10.54
C HIS A 64 11.08 14.54 10.09
N HIS A 65 11.33 13.75 9.06
CA HIS A 65 12.65 13.47 8.51
C HIS A 65 12.56 13.29 6.99
N MET A 66 13.69 13.45 6.31
CA MET A 66 13.76 13.41 4.83
C MET A 66 13.29 12.09 4.25
N THR A 67 13.53 10.95 4.95
CA THR A 67 13.20 9.60 4.46
C THR A 67 12.63 8.67 5.53
N ALA A 68 12.85 8.94 6.82
CA ALA A 68 12.37 8.09 7.91
C ALA A 68 10.98 8.53 8.37
N PRO A 69 10.00 7.61 8.47
CA PRO A 69 8.71 7.93 9.04
C PRO A 69 8.83 8.15 10.56
N PRO A 70 7.92 8.91 11.18
CA PRO A 70 7.79 8.95 12.61
C PRO A 70 7.37 7.57 13.15
N GLU A 71 7.86 7.21 14.33
CA GLU A 71 7.65 5.88 14.92
C GLU A 71 6.18 5.55 15.17
N ASP A 72 5.34 6.56 15.41
CA ASP A 72 3.90 6.41 15.67
C ASP A 72 3.04 6.24 14.42
N GLY A 73 3.63 6.35 13.23
CA GLY A 73 2.95 6.21 11.94
C GLY A 73 1.87 7.25 11.68
N ASP A 74 1.94 8.42 12.33
CA ASP A 74 0.84 9.42 12.29
C ASP A 74 0.53 9.90 10.87
N GLY A 75 1.53 10.14 10.03
CA GLY A 75 1.30 10.54 8.65
C GLY A 75 0.50 9.52 7.87
N GLY A 76 0.88 8.24 7.91
CA GLY A 76 0.13 7.17 7.27
C GLY A 76 -1.30 7.06 7.79
N PHE A 77 -1.48 7.12 9.11
CA PHE A 77 -2.80 7.14 9.73
C PHE A 77 -3.66 8.31 9.24
N ARG A 78 -3.11 9.53 9.19
CA ARG A 78 -3.85 10.71 8.72
C ARG A 78 -4.22 10.59 7.24
N ALA A 79 -3.34 10.10 6.39
CA ALA A 79 -3.62 9.89 4.97
C ALA A 79 -4.80 8.92 4.78
N MET A 80 -4.76 7.76 5.42
CA MET A 80 -5.85 6.76 5.34
C MET A 80 -7.16 7.31 5.91
N ARG A 81 -7.11 7.98 7.05
CA ARG A 81 -8.30 8.62 7.66
C ARG A 81 -8.90 9.69 6.74
N ASN A 82 -8.06 10.50 6.10
CA ASN A 82 -8.52 11.54 5.17
C ASN A 82 -9.17 10.92 3.93
N ALA A 83 -8.63 9.82 3.39
CA ALA A 83 -9.24 9.09 2.28
C ALA A 83 -10.65 8.55 2.65
N LEU A 84 -10.80 7.96 3.85
CA LEU A 84 -12.10 7.50 4.33
C LEU A 84 -13.10 8.67 4.51
N LYS A 85 -12.61 9.80 5.07
CA LYS A 85 -13.43 10.99 5.22
C LYS A 85 -13.90 11.54 3.86
N ASP A 86 -13.01 11.59 2.88
CA ASP A 86 -13.34 12.03 1.52
C ASP A 86 -14.36 11.11 0.86
N ALA A 87 -14.20 9.80 1.05
CA ALA A 87 -15.16 8.77 0.58
C ALA A 87 -16.49 8.77 1.35
N ASN A 88 -16.60 9.52 2.46
CA ASN A 88 -17.73 9.43 3.40
C ASN A 88 -17.97 7.99 3.89
N LEU A 89 -16.88 7.27 4.18
CA LEU A 89 -16.89 5.90 4.68
C LEU A 89 -16.30 5.80 6.08
N ASP A 90 -16.72 4.78 6.79
CA ASP A 90 -16.13 4.35 8.06
C ASP A 90 -15.07 3.24 7.83
N SER A 91 -14.15 3.09 8.78
CA SER A 91 -13.12 2.05 8.73
C SER A 91 -13.69 0.62 8.68
N SER A 92 -14.96 0.44 9.06
CA SER A 92 -15.66 -0.83 8.94
C SER A 92 -15.91 -1.27 7.50
N ALA A 93 -15.84 -0.36 6.54
CA ALA A 93 -15.99 -0.65 5.11
C ALA A 93 -14.71 -1.21 4.46
N ILE A 94 -13.59 -1.26 5.19
CA ILE A 94 -12.31 -1.72 4.65
C ILE A 94 -12.16 -3.23 4.85
N ASP A 95 -11.96 -3.96 3.76
CA ASP A 95 -11.71 -5.39 3.75
C ASP A 95 -10.28 -5.75 3.35
N TYR A 96 -9.60 -4.86 2.62
CA TYR A 96 -8.26 -5.10 2.10
C TYR A 96 -7.42 -3.81 2.09
N ILE A 97 -6.15 -3.94 2.43
CA ILE A 97 -5.13 -2.89 2.30
C ILE A 97 -3.93 -3.46 1.54
N ASN A 98 -3.63 -2.87 0.39
CA ASN A 98 -2.34 -3.05 -0.26
C ASN A 98 -1.37 -2.05 0.39
N ALA A 99 -0.51 -2.57 1.25
CA ALA A 99 0.37 -1.74 2.07
C ALA A 99 1.58 -1.23 1.28
N HIS A 100 2.15 -0.12 1.73
CA HIS A 100 3.43 0.33 1.23
C HIS A 100 4.52 -0.71 1.49
N GLY A 101 4.61 -1.25 2.70
CA GLY A 101 5.35 -2.45 3.08
C GLY A 101 6.64 -2.67 2.30
N THR A 102 7.65 -1.84 2.56
CA THR A 102 8.88 -1.80 1.75
C THR A 102 9.94 -2.79 2.21
N SER A 103 9.68 -3.60 3.23
CA SER A 103 10.69 -4.46 3.86
C SER A 103 11.76 -3.67 4.66
N THR A 104 11.46 -2.43 5.02
CA THR A 104 12.36 -1.61 5.85
C THR A 104 12.07 -1.78 7.34
N PRO A 105 13.10 -1.78 8.21
CA PRO A 105 12.91 -1.99 9.64
C PRO A 105 11.92 -1.02 10.28
N LEU A 106 12.03 0.28 10.00
CA LEU A 106 11.17 1.32 10.58
C LEU A 106 9.85 1.49 9.83
N GLY A 107 9.88 1.49 8.50
CA GLY A 107 8.71 1.76 7.67
C GLY A 107 7.57 0.78 7.91
N ASP A 108 7.85 -0.51 7.91
CA ASP A 108 6.84 -1.55 8.09
C ASP A 108 6.22 -1.52 9.49
N VAL A 109 6.99 -1.14 10.54
CA VAL A 109 6.46 -0.96 11.90
C VAL A 109 5.53 0.24 11.96
N ALA A 110 5.97 1.40 11.47
CA ALA A 110 5.18 2.63 11.48
C ALA A 110 3.86 2.45 10.72
N GLU A 111 3.90 1.79 9.56
CA GLU A 111 2.71 1.47 8.77
C GLU A 111 1.77 0.51 9.51
N THR A 112 2.32 -0.53 10.14
CA THR A 112 1.53 -1.46 10.96
C THR A 112 0.81 -0.74 12.10
N ILE A 113 1.48 0.21 12.76
CA ILE A 113 0.89 1.04 13.81
C ILE A 113 -0.24 1.91 13.24
N ALA A 114 -0.01 2.57 12.10
CA ALA A 114 -1.00 3.40 11.42
C ALA A 114 -2.26 2.60 11.06
N VAL A 115 -2.10 1.41 10.48
CA VAL A 115 -3.20 0.50 10.11
C VAL A 115 -3.99 0.06 11.36
N LYS A 116 -3.29 -0.34 12.43
CA LYS A 116 -3.95 -0.73 13.69
C LYS A 116 -4.72 0.43 14.32
N ARG A 117 -4.17 1.64 14.29
CA ARG A 117 -4.87 2.85 14.78
C ARG A 117 -6.13 3.13 13.98
N LEU A 118 -6.11 2.93 12.66
CA LEU A 118 -7.26 3.16 11.79
C LEU A 118 -8.37 2.14 12.01
N LEU A 119 -8.00 0.86 12.06
CA LEU A 119 -8.95 -0.26 12.06
C LEU A 119 -9.40 -0.69 13.46
N GLY A 120 -8.65 -0.31 14.51
CA GLY A 120 -8.94 -0.70 15.89
C GLY A 120 -9.05 -2.24 16.04
N GLU A 121 -10.12 -2.70 16.65
CA GLU A 121 -10.39 -4.13 16.88
C GLU A 121 -10.61 -4.93 15.59
N ARG A 122 -10.85 -4.26 14.48
CA ARG A 122 -10.98 -4.92 13.16
C ARG A 122 -9.64 -5.25 12.52
N ALA A 123 -8.53 -4.69 12.97
CA ALA A 123 -7.22 -4.89 12.34
C ALA A 123 -6.87 -6.37 12.07
N PRO A 124 -7.15 -7.34 12.97
CA PRO A 124 -6.89 -8.76 12.69
C PRO A 124 -7.82 -9.40 11.65
N LYS A 125 -8.89 -8.70 11.25
CA LYS A 125 -9.92 -9.22 10.32
C LYS A 125 -9.79 -8.65 8.91
N VAL A 126 -8.95 -7.65 8.71
CA VAL A 126 -8.72 -7.00 7.42
C VAL A 126 -7.48 -7.63 6.77
N ALA A 127 -7.60 -7.99 5.50
CA ALA A 127 -6.47 -8.49 4.75
C ALA A 127 -5.46 -7.36 4.47
N VAL A 128 -4.22 -7.54 4.90
CA VAL A 128 -3.13 -6.58 4.66
C VAL A 128 -1.96 -7.32 4.05
N ASN A 129 -1.48 -6.87 2.91
CA ASN A 129 -0.29 -7.43 2.27
C ASN A 129 0.60 -6.34 1.67
N SER A 130 1.80 -6.72 1.27
CA SER A 130 2.64 -5.92 0.39
C SER A 130 3.08 -6.75 -0.81
N THR A 131 2.64 -6.32 -1.98
CA THR A 131 3.06 -6.92 -3.26
C THR A 131 4.52 -6.64 -3.60
N LYS A 132 5.18 -5.75 -2.84
CA LYS A 132 6.62 -5.51 -2.97
C LYS A 132 7.47 -6.72 -2.57
N SER A 133 6.90 -7.71 -1.87
CA SER A 133 7.57 -9.00 -1.69
C SER A 133 7.90 -9.68 -3.02
N MET A 134 7.09 -9.45 -4.06
CA MET A 134 7.24 -10.03 -5.40
C MET A 134 7.87 -9.06 -6.41
N THR A 135 7.49 -7.78 -6.35
CA THR A 135 7.88 -6.78 -7.36
C THR A 135 9.10 -5.94 -6.97
N GLY A 136 9.48 -5.96 -5.69
CA GLY A 136 10.37 -4.93 -5.17
C GLY A 136 9.68 -3.56 -5.11
N HIS A 137 10.43 -2.53 -4.81
CA HIS A 137 9.95 -1.16 -4.70
C HIS A 137 10.27 -0.36 -5.96
N LEU A 138 9.26 -0.07 -6.77
CA LEU A 138 9.39 0.64 -8.05
C LEU A 138 9.44 2.17 -7.89
N LEU A 139 9.64 2.66 -6.66
CA LEU A 139 9.66 4.09 -6.34
C LEU A 139 8.40 4.81 -6.85
N GLY A 140 8.54 5.77 -7.77
CA GLY A 140 7.42 6.53 -8.31
C GLY A 140 6.35 5.70 -9.04
N ALA A 141 6.71 4.53 -9.57
CA ALA A 141 5.78 3.64 -10.26
C ALA A 141 5.05 2.66 -9.32
N ALA A 142 5.52 2.50 -8.07
CA ALA A 142 5.00 1.50 -7.14
C ALA A 142 3.49 1.66 -6.92
N GLY A 143 3.01 2.87 -6.62
CA GLY A 143 1.60 3.13 -6.36
C GLY A 143 0.69 2.82 -7.56
N GLY A 144 1.15 3.09 -8.78
CA GLY A 144 0.40 2.76 -9.98
C GLY A 144 0.23 1.25 -10.18
N VAL A 145 1.29 0.47 -9.99
CA VAL A 145 1.24 -1.00 -10.07
C VAL A 145 0.39 -1.58 -8.94
N GLU A 146 0.53 -1.07 -7.73
CA GLU A 146 -0.26 -1.49 -6.57
C GLU A 146 -1.75 -1.15 -6.71
N ALA A 147 -2.08 -0.03 -7.35
CA ALA A 147 -3.46 0.29 -7.71
C ALA A 147 -4.03 -0.76 -8.67
N VAL A 148 -3.30 -1.17 -9.70
CA VAL A 148 -3.71 -2.25 -10.61
C VAL A 148 -3.94 -3.56 -9.86
N PHE A 149 -3.03 -3.96 -8.96
CA PHE A 149 -3.22 -5.16 -8.14
C PHE A 149 -4.44 -5.06 -7.23
N SER A 150 -4.68 -3.90 -6.62
CA SER A 150 -5.84 -3.67 -5.77
C SER A 150 -7.16 -3.75 -6.55
N ILE A 151 -7.19 -3.18 -7.76
CA ILE A 151 -8.34 -3.26 -8.67
C ILE A 151 -8.63 -4.72 -9.05
N LEU A 152 -7.57 -5.47 -9.39
CA LEU A 152 -7.71 -6.89 -9.74
C LEU A 152 -8.12 -7.75 -8.54
N ALA A 153 -7.58 -7.46 -7.35
CA ALA A 153 -7.97 -8.11 -6.10
C ALA A 153 -9.48 -7.91 -5.84
N LEU A 154 -9.96 -6.68 -5.98
CA LEU A 154 -11.39 -6.36 -5.84
C LEU A 154 -12.23 -7.09 -6.90
N ARG A 155 -11.81 -7.06 -8.16
CA ARG A 155 -12.56 -7.67 -9.27
C ARG A 155 -12.65 -9.19 -9.18
N HIS A 156 -11.56 -9.84 -8.79
CA HIS A 156 -11.47 -11.29 -8.70
C HIS A 156 -11.74 -11.85 -7.30
N GLN A 157 -11.94 -10.98 -6.30
CA GLN A 157 -12.14 -11.35 -4.90
C GLN A 157 -11.00 -12.23 -4.35
N VAL A 158 -9.77 -11.89 -4.72
CA VAL A 158 -8.55 -12.61 -4.33
C VAL A 158 -7.51 -11.61 -3.84
N SER A 159 -7.11 -11.73 -2.58
CA SER A 159 -5.98 -10.95 -2.04
C SER A 159 -4.66 -11.58 -2.46
N PRO A 160 -3.74 -10.83 -3.11
CA PRO A 160 -2.39 -11.33 -3.35
C PRO A 160 -1.65 -11.58 -2.03
N PRO A 161 -0.69 -12.52 -1.98
CA PRO A 161 0.08 -12.77 -0.77
C PRO A 161 1.20 -11.75 -0.55
N THR A 162 1.74 -11.70 0.67
CA THR A 162 3.13 -11.34 0.94
C THR A 162 3.92 -12.64 0.98
N ILE A 163 4.92 -12.81 0.12
CA ILE A 163 5.74 -14.04 0.03
C ILE A 163 7.10 -13.84 0.69
#